data_b9282f02d2cf3a98e3c0c751ef69d1a3
#
_entry.id   b9282f02d2cf3a98e3c0c751ef69d1a3
#
_cell.length_a   1.000
_cell.length_b   1.000
_cell.length_c   1.000
_cell.angle_alpha   90.00
_cell.angle_beta   90.00
_cell.angle_gamma   90.00
#
_symmetry.space_group_name_H-M   'P 1'
#
loop_
_entity.id
_entity.type
_entity.pdbx_description
1 polymer ?
#
loop_
_entity_poly.entity_id
_entity_poly.type
_entity_poly.pdbx_seq_one_letter_code
_entity_poly.pdbx_strand_id
1 'polypeptide(L)'
;LCVDKTGTITVPEMEVAQFILAKDQNLAAEEEKNKVAKTISDCVRALPCDNATMEALQQYFTEPMENSAEKIVPFSSATKYSGVVLAGKAYVVGAPEFVLRQDYAAVQGTIEVFLEKGYRVLVFAEYEGNLDGKELTENATPIAFILLNNAIREGAMDTFRYFSKRGVEVKVISGDNPVTVSEIAKKAGIRHAEKQVDAATLKTAEAVRKAAKKYTVFGRVTPEQKRLLVQALKEQGKTVAMTGDGVNDILALKDADCSIAMASGSEAASHVAQLVLLDNDFNKMPAVVMEGRRVVNNIGRTASLYLVKNIFSMLLAVFSMLFLIDYPLEPSQVSLISVFTIGIPSFFLALEQNRNQIHGHFLTNVLIQALPAGITDFIVVSGLVIFCREFGVEKECVSTSCTILIAVVGFMILYHIAKPMTTPHAILIAAMVIGWLFCMLFFSELFAITAVTGKCAMLMIVFAVITEPVFRYLIQLVETVQKWGGKLKF
;
A
#
# COMPACT_ATOMS: atom_id res chain seq x y z
N LEU A 1 5.98 4.06 -5.15
CA LEU A 1 4.95 3.17 -5.67
C LEU A 1 5.39 2.67 -7.04
N CYS A 2 5.68 1.36 -7.14
CA CYS A 2 5.95 0.67 -8.39
C CYS A 2 4.65 0.07 -8.91
N VAL A 3 4.28 0.40 -10.14
CA VAL A 3 3.03 -0.09 -10.75
C VAL A 3 3.33 -0.84 -12.03
N ASP A 4 2.67 -1.97 -12.25
CA ASP A 4 2.62 -2.56 -13.57
C ASP A 4 1.64 -1.76 -14.45
N LYS A 5 1.83 -1.81 -15.76
CA LYS A 5 0.96 -1.14 -16.71
C LYS A 5 -0.40 -1.84 -16.80
N THR A 6 -0.37 -3.11 -17.15
CA THR A 6 -1.56 -3.92 -17.44
C THR A 6 -2.29 -4.26 -16.15
N GLY A 7 -3.62 -4.24 -16.16
CA GLY A 7 -4.42 -4.51 -14.97
C GLY A 7 -4.39 -3.42 -13.89
N THR A 8 -3.36 -2.54 -13.86
CA THR A 8 -3.23 -1.45 -12.87
C THR A 8 -3.55 -0.08 -13.47
N ILE A 9 -2.75 0.41 -14.43
CA ILE A 9 -2.99 1.70 -15.13
C ILE A 9 -4.07 1.54 -16.18
N THR A 10 -4.06 0.42 -16.89
CA THR A 10 -5.03 0.08 -17.92
C THR A 10 -5.97 -1.02 -17.42
N VAL A 11 -7.12 -1.14 -18.06
CA VAL A 11 -7.96 -2.33 -17.91
C VAL A 11 -7.22 -3.57 -18.46
N PRO A 12 -7.51 -4.77 -17.92
CA PRO A 12 -6.84 -5.99 -18.41
C PRO A 12 -7.26 -6.36 -19.84
N GLU A 13 -8.45 -5.95 -20.25
CA GLU A 13 -8.98 -6.20 -21.57
C GLU A 13 -8.19 -5.43 -22.63
N MET A 14 -7.94 -6.08 -23.76
CA MET A 14 -7.36 -5.48 -24.96
C MET A 14 -8.41 -5.36 -26.06
N GLU A 15 -8.26 -4.38 -26.91
CA GLU A 15 -9.08 -4.21 -28.09
C GLU A 15 -8.18 -3.97 -29.32
N VAL A 16 -8.54 -4.57 -30.45
CA VAL A 16 -7.94 -4.21 -31.72
C VAL A 16 -8.55 -2.90 -32.20
N ALA A 17 -7.77 -1.83 -32.20
CA ALA A 17 -8.23 -0.54 -32.68
C ALA A 17 -8.38 -0.52 -34.21
N GLN A 18 -7.42 -1.07 -34.91
CA GLN A 18 -7.43 -1.24 -36.38
C GLN A 18 -6.28 -2.16 -36.83
N PHE A 19 -6.34 -2.62 -38.06
CA PHE A 19 -5.19 -3.21 -38.73
C PHE A 19 -4.88 -2.49 -40.06
N ILE A 20 -3.61 -2.48 -40.47
CA ILE A 20 -3.08 -1.72 -41.58
C ILE A 20 -2.23 -2.67 -42.42
N LEU A 21 -2.40 -2.65 -43.76
CA LEU A 21 -1.57 -3.45 -44.66
C LEU A 21 -0.12 -2.94 -44.68
N ALA A 22 0.85 -3.83 -44.69
CA ALA A 22 2.26 -3.48 -44.68
C ALA A 22 2.72 -2.87 -46.02
N LYS A 23 2.08 -3.26 -47.11
CA LYS A 23 2.26 -2.67 -48.45
C LYS A 23 1.09 -1.71 -48.67
N ASP A 24 1.32 -0.43 -48.40
CA ASP A 24 0.36 0.62 -48.67
C ASP A 24 0.54 1.09 -50.09
N GLN A 25 -0.52 1.13 -50.90
CA GLN A 25 -0.89 2.23 -51.78
C GLN A 25 -1.96 1.89 -52.79
N ASN A 26 -3.06 2.62 -52.73
CA ASN A 26 -4.12 2.83 -53.72
C ASN A 26 -5.39 1.96 -53.66
N LEU A 27 -6.48 2.55 -54.08
CA LEU A 27 -7.88 2.18 -54.19
C LEU A 27 -8.32 0.72 -54.45
N ALA A 28 -7.42 -0.20 -54.69
CA ALA A 28 -7.63 -1.66 -54.64
C ALA A 28 -7.62 -2.24 -53.22
N ALA A 29 -7.52 -1.38 -52.21
CA ALA A 29 -7.16 -1.74 -50.85
C ALA A 29 -8.26 -2.45 -50.06
N GLU A 30 -9.55 -2.28 -50.39
CA GLU A 30 -10.61 -2.92 -49.57
C GLU A 30 -10.76 -4.43 -49.85
N GLU A 31 -10.65 -4.85 -51.11
CA GLU A 31 -10.70 -6.29 -51.45
C GLU A 31 -9.47 -7.04 -50.91
N GLU A 32 -8.28 -6.40 -51.02
CA GLU A 32 -7.05 -6.97 -50.47
C GLU A 32 -7.07 -6.98 -48.95
N LYS A 33 -7.57 -5.93 -48.34
CA LYS A 33 -7.76 -5.82 -46.90
C LYS A 33 -8.73 -6.91 -46.36
N ASN A 34 -9.85 -7.14 -47.04
CA ASN A 34 -10.78 -8.20 -46.72
C ASN A 34 -10.18 -9.60 -46.85
N LYS A 35 -9.38 -9.81 -47.88
CA LYS A 35 -8.67 -11.09 -48.07
C LYS A 35 -7.65 -11.35 -46.98
N VAL A 36 -6.89 -10.32 -46.60
CA VAL A 36 -5.94 -10.40 -45.49
C VAL A 36 -6.66 -10.59 -44.16
N ALA A 37 -7.79 -9.89 -43.90
CA ALA A 37 -8.61 -10.08 -42.72
C ALA A 37 -9.12 -11.53 -42.55
N LYS A 38 -9.54 -12.18 -43.68
CA LYS A 38 -9.93 -13.59 -43.66
C LYS A 38 -8.75 -14.49 -43.29
N THR A 39 -7.57 -14.27 -43.89
CA THR A 39 -6.38 -15.05 -43.59
C THR A 39 -5.97 -14.88 -42.10
N ILE A 40 -6.03 -13.66 -41.59
CA ILE A 40 -5.79 -13.42 -40.15
C ILE A 40 -6.84 -14.13 -39.28
N SER A 41 -8.14 -14.09 -39.68
CA SER A 41 -9.22 -14.80 -39.00
C SER A 41 -8.97 -16.30 -38.91
N ASP A 42 -8.61 -16.93 -40.05
CA ASP A 42 -8.28 -18.37 -40.10
C ASP A 42 -7.12 -18.71 -39.15
N CYS A 43 -6.04 -17.91 -39.16
CA CYS A 43 -4.87 -18.11 -38.28
C CYS A 43 -5.25 -17.94 -36.78
N VAL A 44 -5.92 -16.87 -36.45
CA VAL A 44 -6.22 -16.49 -35.05
C VAL A 44 -7.23 -17.46 -34.42
N ARG A 45 -8.20 -17.91 -35.19
CA ARG A 45 -9.18 -18.92 -34.72
C ARG A 45 -8.60 -20.32 -34.55
N ALA A 46 -7.56 -20.66 -35.30
CA ALA A 46 -6.85 -21.91 -35.12
C ALA A 46 -5.98 -21.92 -33.84
N LEU A 47 -5.59 -20.77 -33.35
CA LEU A 47 -4.73 -20.64 -32.16
C LEU A 47 -5.56 -20.71 -30.84
N PRO A 48 -4.98 -21.26 -29.75
CA PRO A 48 -5.64 -21.29 -28.47
C PRO A 48 -5.82 -19.87 -27.92
N CYS A 49 -7.01 -19.59 -27.31
CA CYS A 49 -7.32 -18.33 -26.65
C CYS A 49 -6.79 -18.37 -25.20
N ASP A 50 -5.49 -18.22 -25.03
CA ASP A 50 -4.80 -18.38 -23.76
C ASP A 50 -4.33 -17.05 -23.14
N ASN A 51 -4.57 -15.93 -23.84
CA ASN A 51 -4.17 -14.61 -23.36
C ASN A 51 -5.07 -13.49 -23.94
N ALA A 52 -5.12 -12.33 -23.23
CA ALA A 52 -5.95 -11.18 -23.61
C ALA A 52 -5.66 -10.64 -25.02
N THR A 53 -4.45 -10.80 -25.53
CA THR A 53 -4.10 -10.39 -26.91
C THR A 53 -4.82 -11.28 -27.93
N MET A 54 -4.80 -12.60 -27.72
CA MET A 54 -5.47 -13.55 -28.60
C MET A 54 -6.99 -13.39 -28.53
N GLU A 55 -7.52 -13.15 -27.34
CA GLU A 55 -8.94 -12.85 -27.15
C GLU A 55 -9.38 -11.62 -27.96
N ALA A 56 -8.63 -10.52 -27.88
CA ALA A 56 -8.89 -9.31 -28.66
C ALA A 56 -8.84 -9.56 -30.17
N LEU A 57 -7.87 -10.37 -30.62
CA LEU A 57 -7.75 -10.73 -32.03
C LEU A 57 -8.95 -11.57 -32.49
N GLN A 58 -9.36 -12.57 -31.71
CA GLN A 58 -10.51 -13.44 -32.03
C GLN A 58 -11.83 -12.70 -32.00
N GLN A 59 -11.98 -11.68 -31.15
CA GLN A 59 -13.17 -10.81 -31.11
C GLN A 59 -13.25 -9.86 -32.31
N TYR A 60 -12.11 -9.40 -32.82
CA TYR A 60 -12.08 -8.46 -33.94
C TYR A 60 -12.18 -9.17 -35.30
N PHE A 61 -11.45 -10.27 -35.49
CA PHE A 61 -11.45 -11.06 -36.72
C PHE A 61 -12.50 -12.18 -36.60
N THR A 62 -13.74 -11.88 -36.97
CA THR A 62 -14.90 -12.78 -36.79
C THR A 62 -15.29 -13.59 -38.00
N GLU A 63 -14.59 -13.41 -39.12
CA GLU A 63 -14.89 -14.16 -40.35
C GLU A 63 -14.85 -15.69 -40.13
N PRO A 64 -15.77 -16.46 -40.72
CA PRO A 64 -15.76 -17.92 -40.59
C PRO A 64 -14.49 -18.54 -41.18
N MET A 65 -13.97 -19.54 -40.49
CA MET A 65 -12.75 -20.23 -40.90
C MET A 65 -12.99 -21.02 -42.21
N GLU A 66 -12.23 -20.68 -43.23
CA GLU A 66 -12.30 -21.35 -44.54
C GLU A 66 -11.23 -22.46 -44.70
N ASN A 67 -10.06 -22.29 -44.05
CA ASN A 67 -8.94 -23.23 -44.15
C ASN A 67 -8.65 -23.87 -42.80
N SER A 68 -8.45 -25.18 -42.76
CA SER A 68 -8.02 -25.89 -41.56
C SER A 68 -6.50 -25.75 -41.36
N ALA A 69 -6.10 -25.59 -40.10
CA ALA A 69 -4.70 -25.51 -39.72
C ALA A 69 -4.00 -26.87 -39.82
N GLU A 70 -2.89 -26.94 -40.55
CA GLU A 70 -2.05 -28.12 -40.66
C GLU A 70 -1.09 -28.25 -39.47
N LYS A 71 -0.62 -27.13 -38.95
CA LYS A 71 0.29 -27.05 -37.80
C LYS A 71 0.03 -25.77 -37.02
N ILE A 72 0.12 -25.86 -35.69
CA ILE A 72 -0.11 -24.76 -34.76
C ILE A 72 1.08 -24.64 -33.84
N VAL A 73 1.57 -23.41 -33.65
CA VAL A 73 2.56 -23.03 -32.63
C VAL A 73 1.93 -21.99 -31.71
N PRO A 74 1.60 -22.36 -30.46
CA PRO A 74 1.01 -21.43 -29.52
C PRO A 74 2.00 -20.34 -29.11
N PHE A 75 1.51 -19.27 -28.50
CA PHE A 75 2.33 -18.15 -28.01
C PHE A 75 3.34 -18.60 -26.99
N SER A 76 4.57 -18.11 -27.11
CA SER A 76 5.61 -18.26 -26.12
C SER A 76 6.17 -16.88 -25.68
N SER A 77 6.29 -16.69 -24.38
CA SER A 77 6.94 -15.48 -23.83
C SER A 77 8.42 -15.37 -24.19
N ALA A 78 9.08 -16.46 -24.55
CA ALA A 78 10.48 -16.48 -24.96
C ALA A 78 10.64 -16.02 -26.42
N THR A 79 9.80 -16.53 -27.35
CA THR A 79 9.89 -16.26 -28.77
C THR A 79 9.02 -15.09 -29.25
N LYS A 80 8.04 -14.68 -28.43
CA LYS A 80 7.14 -13.52 -28.65
C LYS A 80 6.31 -13.59 -29.95
N TYR A 81 6.02 -14.77 -30.44
CA TYR A 81 5.12 -14.98 -31.57
C TYR A 81 4.24 -16.23 -31.38
N SER A 82 3.17 -16.30 -32.16
CA SER A 82 2.36 -17.49 -32.44
C SER A 82 2.40 -17.75 -33.92
N GLY A 83 2.27 -19.01 -34.33
CA GLY A 83 2.33 -19.37 -35.76
C GLY A 83 1.34 -20.45 -36.15
N VAL A 84 0.91 -20.40 -37.40
CA VAL A 84 -0.03 -21.38 -38.00
C VAL A 84 0.41 -21.71 -39.45
N VAL A 85 0.29 -22.95 -39.82
CA VAL A 85 0.44 -23.37 -41.22
C VAL A 85 -0.94 -23.61 -41.84
N LEU A 86 -1.28 -22.82 -42.87
CA LEU A 86 -2.54 -22.91 -43.63
C LEU A 86 -2.24 -23.10 -45.13
N ALA A 87 -2.83 -24.11 -45.74
CA ALA A 87 -2.66 -24.39 -47.16
C ALA A 87 -1.20 -24.39 -47.63
N GLY A 88 -0.32 -25.04 -46.84
CA GLY A 88 1.11 -25.14 -47.10
C GLY A 88 1.95 -23.88 -46.89
N LYS A 89 1.34 -22.77 -46.41
CA LYS A 89 2.02 -21.54 -46.07
C LYS A 89 2.06 -21.32 -44.54
N ALA A 90 3.22 -20.89 -44.06
CA ALA A 90 3.39 -20.57 -42.65
C ALA A 90 3.12 -19.08 -42.39
N TYR A 91 2.24 -18.79 -41.43
CA TYR A 91 1.92 -17.45 -40.97
C TYR A 91 2.30 -17.28 -39.49
N VAL A 92 2.81 -16.11 -39.18
CA VAL A 92 3.20 -15.77 -37.81
C VAL A 92 2.57 -14.43 -37.37
N VAL A 93 2.14 -14.36 -36.10
CA VAL A 93 1.67 -13.15 -35.48
C VAL A 93 2.45 -12.92 -34.19
N GLY A 94 3.04 -11.73 -34.02
CA GLY A 94 3.87 -11.46 -32.86
C GLY A 94 4.44 -10.06 -32.80
N ALA A 95 5.37 -9.85 -31.88
CA ALA A 95 6.05 -8.56 -31.72
C ALA A 95 6.96 -8.30 -32.93
N PRO A 96 6.87 -7.15 -33.60
CA PRO A 96 7.56 -6.87 -34.87
C PRO A 96 9.06 -7.10 -34.79
N GLU A 97 9.72 -6.72 -33.70
CA GLU A 97 11.16 -6.88 -33.50
C GLU A 97 11.62 -8.34 -33.43
N PHE A 98 10.74 -9.26 -33.00
CA PHE A 98 11.03 -10.70 -32.90
C PHE A 98 10.67 -11.45 -34.19
N VAL A 99 9.62 -11.00 -34.88
CA VAL A 99 9.15 -11.61 -36.12
C VAL A 99 10.00 -11.17 -37.31
N LEU A 100 10.23 -9.85 -37.46
CA LEU A 100 10.92 -9.29 -38.64
C LEU A 100 12.44 -9.24 -38.48
N ARG A 101 12.96 -9.26 -37.26
CA ARG A 101 14.39 -9.34 -36.97
C ARG A 101 15.21 -8.28 -37.69
N GLN A 102 16.03 -8.69 -38.71
CA GLN A 102 16.87 -7.76 -39.50
C GLN A 102 16.03 -6.80 -40.34
N ASP A 103 14.89 -7.23 -40.81
CA ASP A 103 13.97 -6.41 -41.65
C ASP A 103 13.14 -5.42 -40.80
N TYR A 104 13.19 -5.53 -39.47
CA TYR A 104 12.52 -4.57 -38.56
C TYR A 104 12.94 -3.13 -38.82
N ALA A 105 14.22 -2.90 -39.14
CA ALA A 105 14.75 -1.56 -39.39
C ALA A 105 14.03 -0.83 -40.55
N ALA A 106 13.56 -1.56 -41.56
CA ALA A 106 12.86 -1.00 -42.71
C ALA A 106 11.46 -0.45 -42.37
N VAL A 107 10.81 -1.03 -41.35
CA VAL A 107 9.43 -0.67 -40.95
C VAL A 107 9.40 0.06 -39.62
N GLN A 108 10.53 0.22 -38.93
CA GLN A 108 10.64 0.83 -37.64
C GLN A 108 10.01 2.22 -37.57
N GLY A 109 10.28 3.09 -38.56
CA GLY A 109 9.72 4.44 -38.58
C GLY A 109 8.18 4.47 -38.66
N THR A 110 7.58 3.51 -39.37
CA THR A 110 6.11 3.38 -39.44
C THR A 110 5.55 2.89 -38.11
N ILE A 111 6.21 1.94 -37.48
CA ILE A 111 5.78 1.37 -36.20
C ILE A 111 5.91 2.39 -35.07
N GLU A 112 6.99 3.17 -35.04
CA GLU A 112 7.23 4.20 -34.03
C GLU A 112 6.11 5.24 -33.95
N VAL A 113 5.54 5.65 -35.07
CA VAL A 113 4.38 6.57 -35.11
C VAL A 113 3.18 6.02 -34.34
N PHE A 114 2.95 4.71 -34.38
CA PHE A 114 1.86 4.07 -33.64
C PHE A 114 2.22 3.83 -32.17
N LEU A 115 3.46 3.49 -31.89
CA LEU A 115 3.96 3.37 -30.50
C LEU A 115 3.86 4.71 -29.75
N GLU A 116 4.21 5.83 -30.43
CA GLU A 116 4.08 7.20 -29.87
C GLU A 116 2.62 7.59 -29.61
N LYS A 117 1.67 7.02 -30.33
CA LYS A 117 0.23 7.19 -30.04
C LYS A 117 -0.26 6.32 -28.87
N GLY A 118 0.60 5.40 -28.37
CA GLY A 118 0.31 4.51 -27.26
C GLY A 118 -0.27 3.15 -27.66
N TYR A 119 -0.28 2.83 -28.96
CA TYR A 119 -0.71 1.51 -29.42
C TYR A 119 0.38 0.46 -29.18
N ARG A 120 -0.06 -0.76 -28.87
CA ARG A 120 0.79 -1.94 -29.00
C ARG A 120 0.66 -2.45 -30.43
N VAL A 121 1.77 -2.65 -31.11
CA VAL A 121 1.78 -3.10 -32.52
C VAL A 121 2.16 -4.57 -32.57
N LEU A 122 1.36 -5.37 -33.24
CA LEU A 122 1.73 -6.72 -33.68
C LEU A 122 1.92 -6.72 -35.20
N VAL A 123 2.80 -7.56 -35.68
CA VAL A 123 2.93 -7.85 -37.09
C VAL A 123 2.32 -9.22 -37.42
N PHE A 124 1.55 -9.29 -38.51
CA PHE A 124 1.14 -10.50 -39.16
C PHE A 124 2.00 -10.67 -40.43
N ALA A 125 2.72 -11.78 -40.54
CA ALA A 125 3.70 -12.01 -41.60
C ALA A 125 3.61 -13.44 -42.16
N GLU A 126 3.93 -13.59 -43.43
CA GLU A 126 4.20 -14.90 -44.08
C GLU A 126 5.66 -15.26 -43.77
N TYR A 127 5.89 -16.49 -43.30
CA TYR A 127 7.21 -16.99 -42.90
C TYR A 127 7.69 -18.06 -43.84
N GLU A 128 8.92 -17.94 -44.36
CA GLU A 128 9.47 -18.85 -45.36
C GLU A 128 10.04 -20.14 -44.77
N GLY A 129 10.19 -20.22 -43.44
CA GLY A 129 10.77 -21.35 -42.72
C GLY A 129 9.76 -22.33 -42.13
N ASN A 130 10.26 -23.35 -41.46
CA ASN A 130 9.44 -24.31 -40.76
C ASN A 130 9.13 -23.79 -39.34
N LEU A 131 7.85 -23.82 -38.93
CA LEU A 131 7.40 -23.44 -37.60
C LEU A 131 7.66 -24.58 -36.60
N ASP A 132 8.70 -24.48 -35.79
CA ASP A 132 9.08 -25.48 -34.78
C ASP A 132 8.92 -24.98 -33.32
N GLY A 133 8.43 -23.74 -33.15
CA GLY A 133 8.25 -23.11 -31.85
C GLY A 133 9.53 -22.48 -31.25
N LYS A 134 10.63 -22.50 -32.00
CA LYS A 134 11.89 -21.85 -31.66
C LYS A 134 11.97 -20.45 -32.27
N GLU A 135 13.11 -19.78 -32.06
CA GLU A 135 13.38 -18.50 -32.74
C GLU A 135 13.31 -18.65 -34.25
N LEU A 136 12.67 -17.70 -34.93
CA LEU A 136 12.56 -17.68 -36.38
C LEU A 136 13.96 -17.48 -36.98
N THR A 137 14.34 -18.32 -37.95
CA THR A 137 15.67 -18.28 -38.59
C THR A 137 15.61 -17.72 -40.00
N GLU A 138 14.51 -17.95 -40.71
CA GLU A 138 14.30 -17.52 -42.09
C GLU A 138 13.56 -16.19 -42.17
N ASN A 139 13.32 -15.66 -43.37
CA ASN A 139 12.67 -14.39 -43.61
C ASN A 139 11.17 -14.45 -43.29
N ALA A 140 10.66 -13.35 -42.72
CA ALA A 140 9.25 -13.14 -42.50
C ALA A 140 8.80 -11.87 -43.23
N THR A 141 7.96 -12.04 -44.23
CA THR A 141 7.44 -10.92 -45.04
C THR A 141 6.21 -10.33 -44.35
N PRO A 142 6.23 -9.06 -43.93
CA PRO A 142 5.10 -8.45 -43.26
C PRO A 142 3.91 -8.28 -44.22
N ILE A 143 2.73 -8.72 -43.78
CA ILE A 143 1.47 -8.60 -44.54
C ILE A 143 0.65 -7.44 -43.93
N ALA A 144 0.52 -7.39 -42.59
CA ALA A 144 -0.26 -6.38 -41.89
C ALA A 144 0.33 -6.06 -40.51
N PHE A 145 0.07 -4.83 -40.05
CA PHE A 145 0.29 -4.42 -38.67
C PHE A 145 -1.06 -4.34 -37.97
N ILE A 146 -1.18 -4.94 -36.80
CA ILE A 146 -2.39 -4.96 -35.97
C ILE A 146 -2.13 -4.06 -34.78
N LEU A 147 -2.95 -3.02 -34.62
CA LEU A 147 -2.83 -2.02 -33.57
C LEU A 147 -3.78 -2.37 -32.42
N LEU A 148 -3.21 -2.67 -31.28
CA LEU A 148 -3.95 -2.98 -30.06
C LEU A 148 -3.93 -1.78 -29.10
N ASN A 149 -5.04 -1.57 -28.44
CA ASN A 149 -5.20 -0.56 -27.41
C ASN A 149 -5.62 -1.20 -26.10
N ASN A 150 -5.04 -0.74 -25.00
CA ASN A 150 -5.56 -0.99 -23.66
C ASN A 150 -6.17 0.33 -23.17
N ALA A 151 -7.46 0.33 -22.88
CA ALA A 151 -8.09 1.49 -22.29
C ALA A 151 -7.46 1.85 -20.96
N ILE A 152 -7.14 3.13 -20.75
CA ILE A 152 -6.70 3.62 -19.45
C ILE A 152 -7.92 3.60 -18.53
N ARG A 153 -7.74 3.14 -17.30
CA ARG A 153 -8.82 3.11 -16.30
C ARG A 153 -9.39 4.50 -16.08
N GLU A 154 -10.71 4.61 -16.07
CA GLU A 154 -11.39 5.82 -15.65
C GLU A 154 -10.96 6.17 -14.22
N GLY A 155 -10.56 7.44 -13.97
CA GLY A 155 -10.06 7.87 -12.65
C GLY A 155 -8.57 7.57 -12.35
N ALA A 156 -7.82 6.89 -13.23
CA ALA A 156 -6.39 6.63 -13.02
C ALA A 156 -5.59 7.93 -12.80
N MET A 157 -5.90 8.99 -13.58
CA MET A 157 -5.24 10.29 -13.44
C MET A 157 -5.44 10.89 -12.03
N ASP A 158 -6.63 10.81 -11.47
CA ASP A 158 -6.92 11.34 -10.13
C ASP A 158 -6.21 10.52 -9.05
N THR A 159 -6.14 9.22 -9.23
CA THR A 159 -5.42 8.30 -8.33
C THR A 159 -3.92 8.61 -8.32
N PHE A 160 -3.26 8.75 -9.46
CA PHE A 160 -1.83 9.08 -9.49
C PHE A 160 -1.57 10.53 -9.02
N ARG A 161 -2.48 11.47 -9.30
CA ARG A 161 -2.43 12.83 -8.75
C ARG A 161 -2.54 12.83 -7.21
N TYR A 162 -3.41 11.99 -6.65
CA TYR A 162 -3.52 11.80 -5.20
C TYR A 162 -2.19 11.38 -4.57
N PHE A 163 -1.52 10.36 -5.13
CA PHE A 163 -0.23 9.88 -4.64
C PHE A 163 0.86 10.94 -4.79
N SER A 164 0.93 11.57 -5.96
CA SER A 164 1.92 12.61 -6.25
C SER A 164 1.82 13.82 -5.32
N LYS A 165 0.60 14.29 -4.98
CA LYS A 165 0.37 15.37 -4.01
C LYS A 165 0.84 15.02 -2.60
N ARG A 166 0.98 13.74 -2.27
CA ARG A 166 1.46 13.23 -0.98
C ARG A 166 2.94 12.86 -0.96
N GLY A 167 3.68 13.25 -2.00
CA GLY A 167 5.12 13.00 -2.10
C GLY A 167 5.48 11.56 -2.45
N VAL A 168 4.51 10.76 -2.92
CA VAL A 168 4.78 9.40 -3.39
C VAL A 168 5.34 9.47 -4.81
N GLU A 169 6.55 8.97 -5.01
CA GLU A 169 7.15 8.79 -6.32
C GLU A 169 6.57 7.54 -6.99
N VAL A 170 6.09 7.68 -8.23
CA VAL A 170 5.54 6.56 -9.00
C VAL A 170 6.58 6.10 -10.01
N LYS A 171 6.80 4.78 -10.09
CA LYS A 171 7.61 4.11 -11.11
C LYS A 171 6.73 3.14 -11.88
N VAL A 172 6.75 3.18 -13.20
CA VAL A 172 6.02 2.24 -14.05
C VAL A 172 6.99 1.18 -14.56
N ILE A 173 6.65 -0.09 -14.32
CA ILE A 173 7.53 -1.23 -14.60
C ILE A 173 6.74 -2.24 -15.43
N SER A 174 7.04 -2.36 -16.73
CA SER A 174 6.27 -3.19 -17.65
C SER A 174 7.16 -4.04 -18.55
N GLY A 175 6.65 -5.18 -18.98
CA GLY A 175 7.27 -6.00 -20.02
C GLY A 175 7.11 -5.46 -21.44
N ASP A 176 6.28 -4.42 -21.64
CA ASP A 176 5.99 -3.83 -22.94
C ASP A 176 7.06 -2.83 -23.39
N ASN A 177 6.95 -2.39 -24.66
CA ASN A 177 7.83 -1.38 -25.22
C ASN A 177 7.84 -0.08 -24.39
N PRO A 178 9.02 0.48 -24.05
CA PRO A 178 9.13 1.64 -23.19
C PRO A 178 8.40 2.89 -23.74
N VAL A 179 8.35 3.09 -25.04
CA VAL A 179 7.66 4.23 -25.68
C VAL A 179 6.15 4.14 -25.41
N THR A 180 5.55 2.98 -25.67
CA THR A 180 4.12 2.74 -25.40
C THR A 180 3.79 2.92 -23.92
N VAL A 181 4.64 2.38 -23.03
CA VAL A 181 4.45 2.51 -21.57
C VAL A 181 4.54 3.96 -21.12
N SER A 182 5.49 4.73 -21.68
CA SER A 182 5.66 6.15 -21.39
C SER A 182 4.44 6.96 -21.82
N GLU A 183 3.89 6.72 -23.01
CA GLU A 183 2.69 7.44 -23.49
C GLU A 183 1.45 7.12 -22.62
N ILE A 184 1.26 5.87 -22.24
CA ILE A 184 0.18 5.49 -21.31
C ILE A 184 0.39 6.16 -19.94
N ALA A 185 1.61 6.17 -19.43
CA ALA A 185 1.94 6.82 -18.15
C ALA A 185 1.70 8.35 -18.20
N LYS A 186 2.03 9.02 -19.31
CA LYS A 186 1.73 10.44 -19.53
C LYS A 186 0.22 10.70 -19.51
N LYS A 187 -0.55 9.90 -20.28
CA LYS A 187 -2.01 10.01 -20.33
C LYS A 187 -2.65 9.73 -18.95
N ALA A 188 -2.06 8.85 -18.14
CA ALA A 188 -2.48 8.59 -16.76
C ALA A 188 -2.03 9.69 -15.77
N GLY A 189 -1.32 10.74 -16.21
CA GLY A 189 -0.90 11.86 -15.37
C GLY A 189 0.28 11.56 -14.43
N ILE A 190 1.08 10.55 -14.74
CA ILE A 190 2.27 10.21 -13.95
C ILE A 190 3.38 11.22 -14.24
N ARG A 191 3.94 11.82 -13.19
CA ARG A 191 5.01 12.82 -13.31
C ARG A 191 6.29 12.19 -13.85
N HIS A 192 6.97 12.93 -14.74
CA HIS A 192 8.25 12.51 -15.33
C HIS A 192 8.15 11.21 -16.14
N ALA A 193 6.98 10.91 -16.72
CA ALA A 193 6.79 9.72 -17.55
C ALA A 193 7.66 9.75 -18.82
N GLU A 194 8.14 10.92 -19.25
CA GLU A 194 9.11 11.10 -20.36
C GLU A 194 10.47 10.50 -20.05
N LYS A 195 10.82 10.30 -18.77
CA LYS A 195 12.07 9.65 -18.35
C LYS A 195 11.91 8.13 -18.44
N GLN A 196 12.03 7.61 -19.63
CA GLN A 196 11.90 6.19 -19.92
C GLN A 196 13.23 5.51 -20.23
N VAL A 197 13.30 4.21 -20.04
CA VAL A 197 14.45 3.38 -20.38
C VAL A 197 14.01 1.99 -20.85
N ASP A 198 14.71 1.45 -21.85
CA ASP A 198 14.60 0.05 -22.26
C ASP A 198 15.45 -0.82 -21.32
N ALA A 199 14.78 -1.63 -20.50
CA ALA A 199 15.46 -2.50 -19.55
C ALA A 199 16.29 -3.60 -20.21
N ALA A 200 16.03 -3.94 -21.47
CA ALA A 200 16.86 -4.87 -22.23
C ALA A 200 18.31 -4.35 -22.40
N THR A 201 18.53 -3.02 -22.33
CA THR A 201 19.85 -2.41 -22.36
C THR A 201 20.59 -2.48 -21.02
N LEU A 202 19.89 -2.76 -19.93
CA LEU A 202 20.42 -2.79 -18.55
C LEU A 202 20.93 -4.19 -18.20
N LYS A 203 22.11 -4.56 -18.71
CA LYS A 203 22.65 -5.93 -18.61
C LYS A 203 23.22 -6.30 -17.23
N THR A 204 23.44 -5.34 -16.34
CA THR A 204 24.03 -5.58 -15.02
C THR A 204 23.16 -5.06 -13.90
N ALA A 205 23.21 -5.69 -12.71
CA ALA A 205 22.48 -5.25 -11.53
C ALA A 205 22.82 -3.80 -11.15
N GLU A 206 24.08 -3.39 -11.36
CA GLU A 206 24.51 -2.01 -11.09
C GLU A 206 23.87 -1.00 -12.06
N ALA A 207 23.73 -1.37 -13.35
CA ALA A 207 23.02 -0.54 -14.31
C ALA A 207 21.54 -0.38 -13.93
N VAL A 208 20.88 -1.44 -13.46
CA VAL A 208 19.49 -1.39 -12.95
C VAL A 208 19.38 -0.47 -11.73
N ARG A 209 20.32 -0.57 -10.76
CA ARG A 209 20.37 0.30 -9.58
C ARG A 209 20.55 1.79 -9.94
N LYS A 210 21.42 2.10 -10.91
CA LYS A 210 21.60 3.48 -11.40
C LYS A 210 20.35 3.97 -12.15
N ALA A 211 19.74 3.11 -12.95
CA ALA A 211 18.51 3.42 -13.69
C ALA A 211 17.32 3.71 -12.75
N ALA A 212 17.18 2.97 -11.65
CA ALA A 212 16.12 3.15 -10.65
C ALA A 212 16.06 4.58 -10.09
N LYS A 213 17.22 5.27 -9.99
CA LYS A 213 17.32 6.68 -9.55
C LYS A 213 16.88 7.66 -10.63
N LYS A 214 17.19 7.37 -11.89
CA LYS A 214 17.12 8.32 -13.01
C LYS A 214 15.78 8.28 -13.75
N TYR A 215 15.24 7.09 -13.95
CA TYR A 215 14.09 6.87 -14.83
C TYR A 215 12.80 6.64 -14.04
N THR A 216 11.68 6.98 -14.67
CA THR A 216 10.33 6.79 -14.12
C THR A 216 9.64 5.60 -14.76
N VAL A 217 9.88 5.39 -16.05
CA VAL A 217 9.25 4.33 -16.85
C VAL A 217 10.31 3.33 -17.30
N PHE A 218 10.03 2.05 -17.07
CA PHE A 218 10.88 0.93 -17.45
C PHE A 218 10.06 0.00 -18.35
N GLY A 219 10.51 -0.15 -19.60
CA GLY A 219 9.91 -1.08 -20.58
C GLY A 219 10.77 -2.30 -20.79
N ARG A 220 10.21 -3.38 -21.35
CA ARG A 220 10.86 -4.68 -21.62
C ARG A 220 11.57 -5.27 -20.39
N VAL A 221 10.97 -5.10 -19.23
CA VAL A 221 11.53 -5.55 -17.94
C VAL A 221 11.30 -7.03 -17.75
N THR A 222 12.35 -7.78 -17.39
CA THR A 222 12.24 -9.19 -16.99
C THR A 222 11.80 -9.31 -15.51
N PRO A 223 11.28 -10.49 -15.09
CA PRO A 223 10.90 -10.71 -13.68
C PRO A 223 12.06 -10.44 -12.68
N GLU A 224 13.27 -10.85 -13.02
CA GLU A 224 14.46 -10.60 -12.21
C GLU A 224 14.78 -9.12 -12.14
N GLN A 225 14.63 -8.38 -13.23
CA GLN A 225 14.85 -6.94 -13.23
C GLN A 225 13.77 -6.20 -12.45
N LYS A 226 12.49 -6.65 -12.47
CA LYS A 226 11.43 -6.12 -11.61
C LYS A 226 11.83 -6.21 -10.13
N ARG A 227 12.32 -7.38 -9.73
CA ARG A 227 12.84 -7.63 -8.38
C ARG A 227 14.00 -6.70 -8.03
N LEU A 228 15.01 -6.62 -8.89
CA LEU A 228 16.19 -5.76 -8.68
C LEU A 228 15.82 -4.27 -8.57
N LEU A 229 14.83 -3.79 -9.32
CA LEU A 229 14.32 -2.41 -9.23
C LEU A 229 13.72 -2.13 -7.85
N VAL A 230 12.88 -3.04 -7.33
CA VAL A 230 12.31 -2.94 -5.98
C VAL A 230 13.43 -2.90 -4.93
N GLN A 231 14.37 -3.83 -4.99
CA GLN A 231 15.52 -3.89 -4.07
C GLN A 231 16.36 -2.60 -4.14
N ALA A 232 16.66 -2.11 -5.34
CA ALA A 232 17.43 -0.88 -5.55
C ALA A 232 16.75 0.35 -4.95
N LEU A 233 15.43 0.43 -4.95
CA LEU A 233 14.68 1.51 -4.32
C LEU A 233 14.71 1.39 -2.79
N LYS A 234 14.63 0.17 -2.25
CA LYS A 234 14.76 -0.09 -0.79
C LYS A 234 16.17 0.23 -0.29
N GLU A 235 17.22 -0.14 -1.04
CA GLU A 235 18.61 0.22 -0.74
C GLU A 235 18.85 1.74 -0.68
N GLN A 236 17.99 2.53 -1.36
CA GLN A 236 17.99 4.00 -1.27
C GLN A 236 17.24 4.53 -0.02
N GLY A 237 16.81 3.67 0.88
CA GLY A 237 16.05 4.03 2.08
C GLY A 237 14.58 4.40 1.80
N LYS A 238 14.03 4.02 0.64
CA LYS A 238 12.62 4.24 0.31
C LYS A 238 11.78 3.05 0.77
N THR A 239 10.57 3.34 1.27
CA THR A 239 9.52 2.33 1.47
C THR A 239 8.82 2.09 0.13
N VAL A 240 8.82 0.86 -0.34
CA VAL A 240 8.38 0.49 -1.68
C VAL A 240 7.08 -0.29 -1.63
N ALA A 241 6.03 0.25 -2.27
CA ALA A 241 4.84 -0.50 -2.62
C ALA A 241 4.94 -0.99 -4.07
N MET A 242 4.55 -2.25 -4.34
CA MET A 242 4.54 -2.85 -5.67
C MET A 242 3.16 -3.39 -5.99
N THR A 243 2.62 -3.02 -7.17
CA THR A 243 1.41 -3.65 -7.72
C THR A 243 1.79 -4.59 -8.85
N GLY A 244 1.11 -5.72 -8.93
CA GLY A 244 1.27 -6.68 -10.01
C GLY A 244 0.14 -7.69 -10.00
N ASP A 245 -0.19 -8.22 -11.17
CA ASP A 245 -1.26 -9.20 -11.38
C ASP A 245 -0.76 -10.53 -11.96
N GLY A 246 0.46 -10.55 -12.49
CA GLY A 246 1.04 -11.69 -13.18
C GLY A 246 2.00 -12.54 -12.34
N VAL A 247 2.25 -13.75 -12.83
CA VAL A 247 3.30 -14.64 -12.28
C VAL A 247 4.68 -13.97 -12.35
N ASN A 248 4.88 -13.10 -13.32
CA ASN A 248 6.13 -12.35 -13.54
C ASN A 248 6.42 -11.32 -12.43
N ASP A 249 5.41 -10.99 -11.62
CA ASP A 249 5.52 -9.98 -10.56
C ASP A 249 5.83 -10.59 -9.19
N ILE A 250 5.69 -11.91 -9.02
CA ILE A 250 5.78 -12.61 -7.73
C ILE A 250 7.06 -12.25 -6.98
N LEU A 251 8.21 -12.25 -7.65
CA LEU A 251 9.49 -11.95 -7.03
C LEU A 251 9.56 -10.49 -6.53
N ALA A 252 9.05 -9.56 -7.32
CA ALA A 252 9.00 -8.14 -6.97
C ALA A 252 7.99 -7.86 -5.85
N LEU A 253 6.81 -8.49 -5.90
CA LEU A 253 5.79 -8.42 -4.85
C LEU A 253 6.34 -8.93 -3.51
N LYS A 254 7.08 -10.04 -3.52
CA LYS A 254 7.67 -10.64 -2.31
C LYS A 254 8.73 -9.75 -1.66
N ASP A 255 9.50 -9.01 -2.45
CA ASP A 255 10.57 -8.15 -1.94
C ASP A 255 10.08 -6.73 -1.58
N ALA A 256 8.87 -6.33 -2.00
CA ALA A 256 8.28 -5.04 -1.66
C ALA A 256 7.91 -4.93 -0.17
N ASP A 257 7.90 -3.71 0.37
CA ASP A 257 7.43 -3.45 1.75
C ASP A 257 5.90 -3.52 1.85
N CYS A 258 5.20 -3.24 0.74
CA CYS A 258 3.76 -3.39 0.60
C CYS A 258 3.45 -3.95 -0.79
N SER A 259 2.92 -5.16 -0.86
CA SER A 259 2.56 -5.81 -2.11
C SER A 259 1.06 -5.83 -2.32
N ILE A 260 0.63 -5.47 -3.54
CA ILE A 260 -0.77 -5.30 -3.92
C ILE A 260 -1.04 -6.13 -5.17
N ALA A 261 -2.01 -7.02 -5.12
CA ALA A 261 -2.48 -7.79 -6.27
C ALA A 261 -3.92 -7.43 -6.64
N MET A 262 -4.28 -7.70 -7.90
CA MET A 262 -5.66 -7.67 -8.38
C MET A 262 -6.25 -9.07 -8.24
N ALA A 263 -7.53 -9.19 -7.84
CA ALA A 263 -8.18 -10.49 -7.68
C ALA A 263 -8.31 -11.25 -9.02
N SER A 264 -8.43 -10.52 -10.14
CA SER A 264 -8.42 -11.11 -11.49
C SER A 264 -7.05 -11.56 -11.98
N GLY A 265 -5.99 -11.26 -11.24
CA GLY A 265 -4.63 -11.67 -11.56
C GLY A 265 -4.37 -13.15 -11.30
N SER A 266 -3.10 -13.56 -11.38
CA SER A 266 -2.73 -14.93 -11.07
C SER A 266 -2.97 -15.25 -9.59
N GLU A 267 -3.46 -16.45 -9.30
CA GLU A 267 -3.65 -16.94 -7.94
C GLU A 267 -2.34 -16.90 -7.15
N ALA A 268 -1.23 -17.21 -7.79
CA ALA A 268 0.09 -17.15 -7.17
C ALA A 268 0.50 -15.72 -6.76
N ALA A 269 0.14 -14.68 -7.54
CA ALA A 269 0.36 -13.29 -7.15
C ALA A 269 -0.52 -12.90 -5.97
N SER A 270 -1.79 -13.32 -5.96
CA SER A 270 -2.72 -13.07 -4.85
C SER A 270 -2.28 -13.71 -3.55
N HIS A 271 -1.72 -14.92 -3.59
CA HIS A 271 -1.20 -15.61 -2.40
C HIS A 271 0.06 -14.97 -1.80
N VAL A 272 0.85 -14.28 -2.61
CA VAL A 272 2.09 -13.61 -2.15
C VAL A 272 1.83 -12.18 -1.71
N ALA A 273 0.79 -11.55 -2.25
CA ALA A 273 0.47 -10.16 -1.95
C ALA A 273 -0.06 -9.98 -0.52
N GLN A 274 0.32 -8.88 0.12
CA GLN A 274 -0.20 -8.50 1.44
C GLN A 274 -1.62 -7.91 1.35
N LEU A 275 -1.99 -7.39 0.17
CA LEU A 275 -3.27 -6.77 -0.09
C LEU A 275 -3.79 -7.25 -1.46
N VAL A 276 -5.06 -7.66 -1.52
CA VAL A 276 -5.73 -8.06 -2.76
C VAL A 276 -6.93 -7.14 -2.99
N LEU A 277 -6.98 -6.49 -4.15
CA LEU A 277 -8.09 -5.64 -4.56
C LEU A 277 -9.18 -6.50 -5.21
N LEU A 278 -10.25 -6.77 -4.48
CA LEU A 278 -11.33 -7.67 -4.91
C LEU A 278 -12.13 -7.13 -6.10
N ASP A 279 -12.31 -5.80 -6.16
CA ASP A 279 -13.00 -5.13 -7.26
C ASP A 279 -12.12 -4.96 -8.51
N ASN A 280 -10.89 -5.45 -8.49
CA ASN A 280 -9.91 -5.26 -9.57
C ASN A 280 -9.69 -3.78 -9.97
N ASP A 281 -9.95 -2.85 -9.07
CA ASP A 281 -9.90 -1.41 -9.33
C ASP A 281 -8.84 -0.72 -8.47
N PHE A 282 -7.72 -0.36 -9.11
CA PHE A 282 -6.62 0.37 -8.48
C PHE A 282 -7.05 1.76 -7.95
N ASN A 283 -8.14 2.34 -8.47
CA ASN A 283 -8.65 3.63 -7.99
C ASN A 283 -9.20 3.56 -6.55
N LYS A 284 -9.37 2.37 -5.99
CA LYS A 284 -9.72 2.18 -4.57
C LYS A 284 -8.53 2.41 -3.63
N MET A 285 -7.29 2.43 -4.14
CA MET A 285 -6.09 2.58 -3.31
C MET A 285 -6.05 3.85 -2.44
N PRO A 286 -6.50 5.03 -2.87
CA PRO A 286 -6.64 6.18 -1.98
C PRO A 286 -7.52 5.90 -0.76
N ALA A 287 -8.64 5.19 -0.93
CA ALA A 287 -9.53 4.82 0.16
C ALA A 287 -8.86 3.81 1.11
N VAL A 288 -8.13 2.82 0.58
CA VAL A 288 -7.35 1.86 1.36
C VAL A 288 -6.29 2.57 2.22
N VAL A 289 -5.54 3.51 1.64
CA VAL A 289 -4.54 4.30 2.38
C VAL A 289 -5.19 5.13 3.49
N MET A 290 -6.37 5.73 3.23
CA MET A 290 -7.10 6.50 4.24
C MET A 290 -7.60 5.61 5.39
N GLU A 291 -8.06 4.40 5.07
CA GLU A 291 -8.49 3.41 6.07
C GLU A 291 -7.30 2.90 6.90
N GLY A 292 -6.17 2.60 6.25
CA GLY A 292 -4.93 2.25 6.96
C GLY A 292 -4.49 3.33 7.94
N ARG A 293 -4.57 4.61 7.55
CA ARG A 293 -4.29 5.73 8.47
C ARG A 293 -5.26 5.77 9.64
N ARG A 294 -6.56 5.57 9.41
CA ARG A 294 -7.57 5.50 10.46
C ARG A 294 -7.22 4.42 11.48
N VAL A 295 -6.93 3.22 11.00
CA VAL A 295 -6.61 2.08 11.86
C VAL A 295 -5.35 2.36 12.68
N VAL A 296 -4.25 2.80 12.07
CA VAL A 296 -2.98 3.05 12.76
C VAL A 296 -3.12 4.18 13.79
N ASN A 297 -3.82 5.29 13.45
CA ASN A 297 -4.04 6.39 14.38
C ASN A 297 -4.87 5.95 15.59
N ASN A 298 -5.95 5.19 15.36
CA ASN A 298 -6.83 4.73 16.42
C ASN A 298 -6.15 3.69 17.32
N ILE A 299 -5.43 2.73 16.74
CA ILE A 299 -4.63 1.75 17.50
C ILE A 299 -3.55 2.49 18.31
N GLY A 300 -2.88 3.50 17.74
CA GLY A 300 -1.87 4.28 18.44
C GLY A 300 -2.41 4.98 19.67
N ARG A 301 -3.59 5.62 19.57
CA ARG A 301 -4.27 6.26 20.71
C ARG A 301 -4.64 5.24 21.79
N THR A 302 -5.25 4.13 21.41
CA THR A 302 -5.63 3.05 22.33
C THR A 302 -4.39 2.45 23.01
N ALA A 303 -3.35 2.13 22.23
CA ALA A 303 -2.10 1.58 22.76
C ALA A 303 -1.44 2.52 23.77
N SER A 304 -1.48 3.85 23.53
CA SER A 304 -0.95 4.84 24.48
C SER A 304 -1.70 4.79 25.83
N LEU A 305 -3.04 4.70 25.83
CA LEU A 305 -3.82 4.60 27.06
C LEU A 305 -3.47 3.35 27.88
N TYR A 306 -3.36 2.19 27.22
CA TYR A 306 -2.96 0.95 27.89
C TYR A 306 -1.52 0.99 28.41
N LEU A 307 -0.62 1.60 27.66
CA LEU A 307 0.79 1.66 28.02
C LEU A 307 1.03 2.56 29.24
N VAL A 308 0.25 3.65 29.41
CA VAL A 308 0.28 4.49 30.61
C VAL A 308 0.09 3.65 31.87
N LYS A 309 -0.95 2.84 31.90
CA LYS A 309 -1.24 1.93 33.03
C LYS A 309 -0.08 0.97 33.31
N ASN A 310 0.47 0.36 32.27
CA ASN A 310 1.55 -0.62 32.42
C ASN A 310 2.83 0.04 32.96
N ILE A 311 3.21 1.23 32.47
CA ILE A 311 4.35 2.00 32.96
C ILE A 311 4.15 2.36 34.43
N PHE A 312 2.99 2.94 34.76
CA PHE A 312 2.65 3.29 36.13
C PHE A 312 2.71 2.08 37.07
N SER A 313 2.03 0.97 36.74
CA SER A 313 1.98 -0.23 37.60
C SER A 313 3.36 -0.83 37.81
N MET A 314 4.20 -0.86 36.77
CA MET A 314 5.56 -1.37 36.88
C MET A 314 6.42 -0.50 37.80
N LEU A 315 6.38 0.82 37.62
CA LEU A 315 7.13 1.76 38.46
C LEU A 315 6.67 1.70 39.92
N LEU A 316 5.35 1.64 40.14
CA LEU A 316 4.78 1.56 41.49
C LEU A 316 5.12 0.25 42.20
N ALA A 317 5.13 -0.89 41.47
CA ALA A 317 5.53 -2.16 42.01
C ALA A 317 7.02 -2.19 42.43
N VAL A 318 7.90 -1.62 41.61
CA VAL A 318 9.33 -1.47 41.94
C VAL A 318 9.50 -0.55 43.18
N PHE A 319 8.75 0.55 43.20
CA PHE A 319 8.76 1.46 44.35
C PHE A 319 8.31 0.75 45.64
N SER A 320 7.19 0.03 45.63
CA SER A 320 6.66 -0.73 46.76
C SER A 320 7.69 -1.75 47.26
N MET A 321 8.38 -2.43 46.36
CA MET A 321 9.43 -3.41 46.72
C MET A 321 10.66 -2.73 47.35
N LEU A 322 11.14 -1.63 46.79
CA LEU A 322 12.34 -0.92 47.28
C LEU A 322 12.12 -0.26 48.65
N PHE A 323 10.94 0.29 48.89
CA PHE A 323 10.63 1.01 50.11
C PHE A 323 9.90 0.13 51.15
N LEU A 324 9.69 -1.18 50.87
CA LEU A 324 8.96 -2.11 51.73
C LEU A 324 7.58 -1.58 52.13
N ILE A 325 6.87 -1.03 51.16
CA ILE A 325 5.52 -0.50 51.31
C ILE A 325 4.56 -1.44 50.64
N ASP A 326 3.41 -1.74 51.27
CA ASP A 326 2.33 -2.50 50.60
C ASP A 326 1.87 -1.77 49.34
N TYR A 327 1.50 -2.55 48.30
CA TYR A 327 0.96 -1.94 47.08
C TYR A 327 -0.33 -1.17 47.40
N PRO A 328 -0.41 0.13 47.07
CA PRO A 328 -1.45 1.00 47.62
C PRO A 328 -2.82 0.91 46.95
N LEU A 329 -3.02 0.00 46.03
CA LEU A 329 -4.26 -0.17 45.25
C LEU A 329 -4.79 -1.58 45.33
N GLU A 330 -6.11 -1.71 45.49
CA GLU A 330 -6.82 -2.98 45.39
C GLU A 330 -7.13 -3.32 43.93
N PRO A 331 -7.16 -4.61 43.53
CA PRO A 331 -7.46 -5.03 42.14
C PRO A 331 -8.81 -4.51 41.65
N SER A 332 -9.82 -4.41 42.48
CA SER A 332 -11.14 -3.88 42.17
C SER A 332 -11.08 -2.38 41.80
N GLN A 333 -10.28 -1.60 42.51
CA GLN A 333 -10.05 -0.17 42.25
C GLN A 333 -9.32 0.04 40.93
N VAL A 334 -8.28 -0.77 40.64
CA VAL A 334 -7.58 -0.72 39.35
C VAL A 334 -8.52 -1.07 38.19
N SER A 335 -9.45 -1.99 38.41
CA SER A 335 -10.48 -2.35 37.44
C SER A 335 -11.44 -1.18 37.18
N LEU A 336 -11.92 -0.54 38.25
CA LEU A 336 -12.80 0.65 38.16
C LEU A 336 -12.14 1.76 37.33
N ILE A 337 -10.90 2.14 37.67
CA ILE A 337 -10.15 3.16 36.92
C ILE A 337 -10.01 2.73 35.45
N SER A 338 -9.59 1.50 35.19
CA SER A 338 -9.33 1.00 33.83
C SER A 338 -10.57 1.00 32.94
N VAL A 339 -11.74 0.69 33.48
CA VAL A 339 -13.00 0.70 32.70
C VAL A 339 -13.32 2.09 32.21
N PHE A 340 -13.26 3.11 33.07
CA PHE A 340 -13.70 4.47 32.75
C PHE A 340 -12.62 5.35 32.11
N THR A 341 -11.34 5.07 32.32
CA THR A 341 -10.26 5.89 31.75
C THR A 341 -9.62 5.25 30.51
N ILE A 342 -9.74 3.92 30.32
CA ILE A 342 -9.10 3.18 29.23
C ILE A 342 -10.13 2.40 28.41
N GLY A 343 -10.84 1.44 29.01
CA GLY A 343 -11.63 0.45 28.30
C GLY A 343 -12.72 1.04 27.42
N ILE A 344 -13.71 1.70 28.04
CA ILE A 344 -14.81 2.34 27.33
C ILE A 344 -14.32 3.45 26.40
N PRO A 345 -13.45 4.39 26.85
CA PRO A 345 -12.95 5.44 25.97
C PRO A 345 -12.21 4.90 24.74
N SER A 346 -11.36 3.89 24.90
CA SER A 346 -10.60 3.32 23.77
C SER A 346 -11.50 2.71 22.71
N PHE A 347 -12.63 2.10 23.10
CA PHE A 347 -13.63 1.58 22.16
C PHE A 347 -14.25 2.71 21.32
N PHE A 348 -14.68 3.80 21.94
CA PHE A 348 -15.27 4.92 21.21
C PHE A 348 -14.25 5.66 20.35
N LEU A 349 -13.03 5.86 20.83
CA LEU A 349 -11.94 6.45 20.05
C LEU A 349 -11.53 5.57 18.85
N ALA A 350 -11.65 4.24 18.95
CA ALA A 350 -11.37 3.32 17.85
C ALA A 350 -12.39 3.42 16.70
N LEU A 351 -13.61 3.91 16.96
CA LEU A 351 -14.64 4.14 15.95
C LEU A 351 -14.46 5.45 15.18
N GLU A 352 -13.58 6.33 15.65
CA GLU A 352 -13.38 7.65 15.06
C GLU A 352 -12.72 7.56 13.67
N GLN A 353 -13.11 8.48 12.76
CA GLN A 353 -12.54 8.59 11.42
C GLN A 353 -11.28 9.48 11.40
N ASN A 354 -10.27 9.13 12.19
CA ASN A 354 -9.01 9.86 12.20
C ASN A 354 -8.10 9.46 11.03
N ARG A 355 -8.12 10.24 9.96
CA ARG A 355 -7.36 10.02 8.73
C ARG A 355 -6.11 10.90 8.61
N ASN A 356 -5.64 11.49 9.71
CA ASN A 356 -4.48 12.36 9.73
C ASN A 356 -3.23 11.63 9.21
N GLN A 357 -2.31 12.41 8.64
CA GLN A 357 -1.04 11.85 8.18
C GLN A 357 -0.22 11.36 9.37
N ILE A 358 0.31 10.13 9.25
CA ILE A 358 1.17 9.52 10.25
C ILE A 358 2.61 9.98 9.98
N HIS A 359 3.27 10.49 11.01
CA HIS A 359 4.68 10.89 10.97
C HIS A 359 5.49 10.08 11.98
N GLY A 360 6.72 9.70 11.62
CA GLY A 360 7.61 8.93 12.48
C GLY A 360 7.24 7.45 12.64
N HIS A 361 7.87 6.80 13.61
CA HIS A 361 7.65 5.38 13.89
C HIS A 361 6.51 5.20 14.88
N PHE A 362 5.63 4.23 14.62
CA PHE A 362 4.46 3.92 15.44
C PHE A 362 4.80 3.75 16.94
N LEU A 363 5.76 2.88 17.25
CA LEU A 363 6.14 2.58 18.63
C LEU A 363 6.69 3.81 19.36
N THR A 364 7.50 4.62 18.68
CA THR A 364 8.04 5.87 19.24
C THR A 364 6.94 6.85 19.59
N ASN A 365 5.95 7.01 18.69
CA ASN A 365 4.82 7.90 18.92
C ASN A 365 3.97 7.45 20.12
N VAL A 366 3.72 6.15 20.24
CA VAL A 366 2.97 5.57 21.39
C VAL A 366 3.73 5.79 22.70
N LEU A 367 5.04 5.54 22.72
CA LEU A 367 5.88 5.77 23.91
C LEU A 367 5.93 7.24 24.31
N ILE A 368 6.11 8.15 23.36
CA ILE A 368 6.17 9.60 23.63
C ILE A 368 4.87 10.10 24.26
N GLN A 369 3.73 9.56 23.86
CA GLN A 369 2.44 9.92 24.43
C GLN A 369 2.21 9.27 25.81
N ALA A 370 2.68 8.06 26.05
CA ALA A 370 2.40 7.31 27.27
C ALA A 370 3.36 7.62 28.41
N LEU A 371 4.65 7.87 28.12
CA LEU A 371 5.69 8.09 29.15
C LEU A 371 5.39 9.25 30.09
N PRO A 372 5.07 10.48 29.62
CA PRO A 372 4.78 11.60 30.52
C PRO A 372 3.65 11.29 31.49
N ALA A 373 2.64 10.61 31.00
CA ALA A 373 1.45 10.26 31.75
C ALA A 373 1.74 9.19 32.82
N GLY A 374 2.37 8.09 32.45
CA GLY A 374 2.70 7.02 33.39
C GLY A 374 3.70 7.44 34.46
N ILE A 375 4.64 8.33 34.12
CA ILE A 375 5.59 8.93 35.10
C ILE A 375 4.86 9.92 36.02
N THR A 376 3.92 10.71 35.49
CA THR A 376 3.10 11.62 36.33
C THR A 376 2.30 10.85 37.37
N ASP A 377 1.57 9.79 36.94
CA ASP A 377 0.84 8.89 37.83
C ASP A 377 1.76 8.36 38.94
N PHE A 378 2.93 7.86 38.55
CA PHE A 378 3.91 7.34 39.51
C PHE A 378 4.40 8.38 40.52
N ILE A 379 4.82 9.56 40.08
CA ILE A 379 5.34 10.61 40.96
C ILE A 379 4.26 11.05 41.94
N VAL A 380 3.06 11.28 41.44
CA VAL A 380 1.97 11.86 42.24
C VAL A 380 1.42 10.84 43.27
N VAL A 381 1.26 9.59 42.85
CA VAL A 381 0.78 8.51 43.74
C VAL A 381 1.84 8.13 44.77
N SER A 382 3.09 7.93 44.35
CA SER A 382 4.17 7.60 45.31
C SER A 382 4.42 8.74 46.31
N GLY A 383 4.34 9.99 45.85
CA GLY A 383 4.38 11.15 46.73
C GLY A 383 3.23 11.13 47.76
N LEU A 384 2.00 10.93 47.31
CA LEU A 384 0.85 10.83 48.21
C LEU A 384 1.04 9.72 49.24
N VAL A 385 1.48 8.53 48.84
CA VAL A 385 1.70 7.36 49.72
C VAL A 385 2.76 7.69 50.78
N ILE A 386 3.89 8.29 50.41
CA ILE A 386 4.95 8.68 51.37
C ILE A 386 4.41 9.67 52.38
N PHE A 387 3.75 10.76 51.95
CA PHE A 387 3.21 11.76 52.85
C PHE A 387 2.12 11.21 53.76
N CYS A 388 1.20 10.38 53.25
CA CYS A 388 0.18 9.76 54.07
C CYS A 388 0.79 8.83 55.14
N ARG A 389 1.86 8.12 54.84
CA ARG A 389 2.60 7.29 55.80
C ARG A 389 3.21 8.14 56.92
N GLU A 390 3.85 9.24 56.58
CA GLU A 390 4.47 10.14 57.55
C GLU A 390 3.42 10.82 58.44
N PHE A 391 2.24 11.13 57.90
CA PHE A 391 1.13 11.72 58.69
C PHE A 391 0.24 10.68 59.39
N GLY A 392 0.57 9.40 59.36
CA GLY A 392 -0.12 8.32 60.05
C GLY A 392 -1.57 8.12 59.60
N VAL A 393 -1.81 8.20 58.28
CA VAL A 393 -3.13 7.98 57.67
C VAL A 393 -3.37 6.46 57.48
N GLU A 394 -4.62 6.01 57.73
CA GLU A 394 -5.02 4.61 57.59
C GLU A 394 -4.88 4.11 56.13
N LYS A 395 -4.49 2.85 55.97
CA LYS A 395 -4.19 2.25 54.64
C LYS A 395 -5.37 2.29 53.66
N GLU A 396 -6.59 2.00 54.15
CA GLU A 396 -7.80 2.00 53.30
C GLU A 396 -8.11 3.42 52.79
N CYS A 397 -7.87 4.43 53.61
CA CYS A 397 -8.05 5.84 53.22
C CYS A 397 -7.01 6.25 52.17
N VAL A 398 -5.75 5.77 52.27
CA VAL A 398 -4.70 6.02 51.29
C VAL A 398 -5.05 5.35 49.95
N SER A 399 -5.51 4.11 49.96
CA SER A 399 -5.91 3.36 48.78
C SER A 399 -7.03 4.06 47.99
N THR A 400 -8.08 4.51 48.70
CA THR A 400 -9.16 5.30 48.07
C THR A 400 -8.66 6.61 47.49
N SER A 401 -7.77 7.32 48.19
CA SER A 401 -7.22 8.59 47.72
C SER A 401 -6.30 8.42 46.50
N CYS A 402 -5.51 7.35 46.45
CA CYS A 402 -4.73 6.99 45.29
C CYS A 402 -5.63 6.67 44.07
N THR A 403 -6.74 5.98 44.30
CA THR A 403 -7.73 5.66 43.25
C THR A 403 -8.33 6.92 42.65
N ILE A 404 -8.72 7.90 43.48
CA ILE A 404 -9.25 9.17 42.99
C ILE A 404 -8.18 9.94 42.20
N LEU A 405 -6.96 9.98 42.72
CA LEU A 405 -5.87 10.72 42.09
C LEU A 405 -5.48 10.14 40.69
N ILE A 406 -5.38 8.84 40.59
CA ILE A 406 -5.13 8.16 39.31
C ILE A 406 -6.29 8.38 38.32
N ALA A 407 -7.53 8.39 38.80
CA ALA A 407 -8.68 8.70 37.95
C ALA A 407 -8.60 10.14 37.39
N VAL A 408 -8.21 11.12 38.22
CA VAL A 408 -8.00 12.51 37.80
C VAL A 408 -6.94 12.59 36.71
N VAL A 409 -5.78 11.94 36.91
CA VAL A 409 -4.72 11.86 35.88
C VAL A 409 -5.23 11.15 34.64
N GLY A 410 -5.93 10.01 34.78
CA GLY A 410 -6.50 9.26 33.68
C GLY A 410 -7.46 10.09 32.83
N PHE A 411 -8.34 10.89 33.42
CA PHE A 411 -9.22 11.79 32.68
C PHE A 411 -8.46 12.96 32.02
N MET A 412 -7.39 13.47 32.65
CA MET A 412 -6.51 14.47 32.02
C MET A 412 -5.83 13.91 30.77
N ILE A 413 -5.33 12.69 30.84
CA ILE A 413 -4.71 12.00 29.71
C ILE A 413 -5.74 11.76 28.60
N LEU A 414 -6.92 11.27 28.96
CA LEU A 414 -8.02 11.06 28.01
C LEU A 414 -8.39 12.37 27.30
N TYR A 415 -8.47 13.48 28.04
CA TYR A 415 -8.68 14.80 27.46
C TYR A 415 -7.55 15.18 26.49
N HIS A 416 -6.29 14.89 26.82
CA HIS A 416 -5.14 15.21 25.98
C HIS A 416 -5.11 14.37 24.69
N ILE A 417 -5.41 13.09 24.77
CA ILE A 417 -5.43 12.15 23.61
C ILE A 417 -6.65 12.40 22.72
N ALA A 418 -7.78 12.84 23.27
CA ALA A 418 -8.99 13.15 22.51
C ALA A 418 -8.93 14.47 21.72
N LYS A 419 -7.83 15.21 21.78
CA LYS A 419 -7.66 16.45 20.99
C LYS A 419 -7.55 16.14 19.48
N PRO A 420 -8.12 17.01 18.61
CA PRO A 420 -8.91 18.22 18.90
C PRO A 420 -10.26 17.89 19.54
N MET A 421 -10.64 18.70 20.56
CA MET A 421 -11.87 18.45 21.31
C MET A 421 -13.10 18.73 20.44
N THR A 422 -13.88 17.71 20.21
CA THR A 422 -15.17 17.78 19.51
C THR A 422 -16.32 17.57 20.50
N THR A 423 -17.56 17.93 20.12
CA THR A 423 -18.73 17.70 20.97
C THR A 423 -18.88 16.23 21.40
N PRO A 424 -18.71 15.21 20.52
CA PRO A 424 -18.72 13.81 20.93
C PRO A 424 -17.65 13.47 21.97
N HIS A 425 -16.43 14.01 21.85
CA HIS A 425 -15.37 13.79 22.83
C HIS A 425 -15.72 14.38 24.22
N ALA A 426 -16.28 15.59 24.24
CA ALA A 426 -16.71 16.23 25.50
C ALA A 426 -17.83 15.42 26.18
N ILE A 427 -18.80 14.93 25.41
CA ILE A 427 -19.88 14.06 25.91
C ILE A 427 -19.31 12.75 26.45
N LEU A 428 -18.39 12.12 25.72
CA LEU A 428 -17.73 10.86 26.15
C LEU A 428 -17.01 11.06 27.48
N ILE A 429 -16.16 12.08 27.61
CA ILE A 429 -15.42 12.35 28.85
C ILE A 429 -16.38 12.67 30.01
N ALA A 430 -17.38 13.50 29.79
CA ALA A 430 -18.39 13.79 30.80
C ALA A 430 -19.15 12.53 31.25
N ALA A 431 -19.55 11.67 30.31
CA ALA A 431 -20.22 10.41 30.63
C ALA A 431 -19.30 9.47 31.43
N MET A 432 -17.99 9.41 31.11
CA MET A 432 -17.02 8.60 31.84
C MET A 432 -16.81 9.12 33.26
N VAL A 433 -16.70 10.44 33.46
CA VAL A 433 -16.56 11.06 34.79
C VAL A 433 -17.81 10.80 35.62
N ILE A 434 -19.01 11.03 35.05
CA ILE A 434 -20.28 10.80 35.75
C ILE A 434 -20.45 9.32 36.12
N GLY A 435 -20.16 8.38 35.17
CA GLY A 435 -20.24 6.95 35.42
C GLY A 435 -19.26 6.49 36.49
N TRP A 436 -18.03 7.03 36.49
CA TRP A 436 -17.02 6.73 37.49
C TRP A 436 -17.48 7.23 38.89
N LEU A 437 -17.98 8.47 38.99
CA LEU A 437 -18.53 9.02 40.24
C LEU A 437 -19.73 8.21 40.73
N PHE A 438 -20.61 7.80 39.83
CA PHE A 438 -21.74 6.94 40.17
C PHE A 438 -21.27 5.62 40.80
N CYS A 439 -20.27 4.95 40.19
CA CYS A 439 -19.71 3.70 40.75
C CYS A 439 -19.05 3.94 42.12
N MET A 440 -18.32 5.02 42.27
CA MET A 440 -17.71 5.42 43.58
C MET A 440 -18.73 5.58 44.70
N LEU A 441 -19.91 6.12 44.38
CA LEU A 441 -20.94 6.44 45.38
C LEU A 441 -21.85 5.23 45.66
N PHE A 442 -22.30 4.52 44.63
CA PHE A 442 -23.31 3.47 44.78
C PHE A 442 -22.74 2.06 44.88
N PHE A 443 -21.50 1.83 44.44
CA PHE A 443 -20.83 0.55 44.47
C PHE A 443 -19.52 0.58 45.25
N SER A 444 -19.46 1.44 46.32
CA SER A 444 -18.25 1.62 47.12
C SER A 444 -17.71 0.34 47.73
N GLU A 445 -18.57 -0.55 48.23
CA GLU A 445 -18.18 -1.84 48.81
C GLU A 445 -17.57 -2.77 47.76
N LEU A 446 -18.15 -2.81 46.54
CA LEU A 446 -17.65 -3.66 45.46
C LEU A 446 -16.23 -3.25 45.01
N PHE A 447 -15.94 -1.97 45.05
CA PHE A 447 -14.65 -1.40 44.66
C PHE A 447 -13.72 -1.10 45.83
N ALA A 448 -14.01 -1.59 47.01
CA ALA A 448 -13.22 -1.35 48.25
C ALA A 448 -12.93 0.13 48.47
N ILE A 449 -13.93 0.99 48.27
CA ILE A 449 -13.86 2.46 48.50
C ILE A 449 -14.30 2.77 49.91
N THR A 450 -13.44 3.45 50.66
CA THR A 450 -13.69 3.86 52.04
C THR A 450 -13.81 5.38 52.15
N ALA A 451 -14.33 5.84 53.26
CA ALA A 451 -14.43 7.28 53.54
C ALA A 451 -13.05 7.92 53.66
N VAL A 452 -12.85 9.06 52.98
CA VAL A 452 -11.58 9.80 53.01
C VAL A 452 -11.57 10.74 54.21
N THR A 453 -10.58 10.60 55.11
CA THR A 453 -10.39 11.46 56.25
C THR A 453 -9.96 12.86 55.83
N GLY A 454 -10.26 13.91 56.63
CA GLY A 454 -9.93 15.30 56.31
C GLY A 454 -8.44 15.54 56.07
N LYS A 455 -7.56 14.81 56.76
CA LYS A 455 -6.10 14.88 56.54
C LYS A 455 -5.71 14.32 55.16
N CYS A 456 -6.28 13.16 54.83
CA CYS A 456 -6.01 12.53 53.56
C CYS A 456 -6.59 13.33 52.38
N ALA A 457 -7.80 13.88 52.54
CA ALA A 457 -8.42 14.74 51.54
C ALA A 457 -7.56 15.99 51.23
N MET A 458 -7.00 16.62 52.26
CA MET A 458 -6.12 17.78 52.08
C MET A 458 -4.86 17.38 51.25
N LEU A 459 -4.19 16.27 51.60
CA LEU A 459 -3.03 15.81 50.88
C LEU A 459 -3.40 15.43 49.42
N MET A 460 -4.51 14.72 49.22
CA MET A 460 -5.00 14.35 47.88
C MET A 460 -5.25 15.60 47.01
N ILE A 461 -5.87 16.66 47.54
CA ILE A 461 -6.11 17.92 46.82
C ILE A 461 -4.78 18.57 46.42
N VAL A 462 -3.79 18.62 47.35
CA VAL A 462 -2.46 19.17 47.02
C VAL A 462 -1.81 18.42 45.86
N PHE A 463 -1.80 17.09 45.90
CA PHE A 463 -1.24 16.30 44.83
C PHE A 463 -2.07 16.39 43.54
N ALA A 464 -3.39 16.51 43.61
CA ALA A 464 -4.23 16.74 42.43
C ALA A 464 -3.89 18.07 41.73
N VAL A 465 -3.63 19.16 42.51
CA VAL A 465 -3.22 20.43 41.93
C VAL A 465 -1.83 20.37 41.30
N ILE A 466 -0.91 19.60 41.91
CA ILE A 466 0.46 19.42 41.39
C ILE A 466 0.47 18.56 40.10
N THR A 467 -0.52 17.73 39.89
CA THR A 467 -0.57 16.79 38.75
C THR A 467 -0.44 17.51 37.39
N GLU A 468 -1.18 18.57 37.15
CA GLU A 468 -1.18 19.28 35.88
C GLU A 468 0.17 19.92 35.53
N PRO A 469 0.82 20.69 36.44
CA PRO A 469 2.16 21.21 36.22
C PRO A 469 3.21 20.11 35.94
N VAL A 470 3.19 19.02 36.69
CA VAL A 470 4.12 17.89 36.52
C VAL A 470 3.92 17.27 35.15
N PHE A 471 2.69 16.98 34.75
CA PHE A 471 2.35 16.41 33.47
C PHE A 471 2.80 17.28 32.29
N ARG A 472 2.53 18.58 32.36
CA ARG A 472 2.95 19.58 31.37
C ARG A 472 4.47 19.67 31.24
N TYR A 473 5.18 19.68 32.36
CA TYR A 473 6.64 19.70 32.37
C TYR A 473 7.23 18.44 31.72
N LEU A 474 6.70 17.27 32.05
CA LEU A 474 7.15 16.00 31.45
C LEU A 474 6.87 15.92 29.96
N ILE A 475 5.75 16.43 29.47
CA ILE A 475 5.50 16.54 28.02
C ILE A 475 6.58 17.40 27.36
N GLN A 476 6.88 18.60 27.90
CA GLN A 476 7.89 19.49 27.34
C GLN A 476 9.29 18.85 27.35
N LEU A 477 9.61 18.10 28.40
CA LEU A 477 10.87 17.39 28.52
C LEU A 477 11.00 16.31 27.44
N VAL A 478 9.98 15.47 27.25
CA VAL A 478 9.97 14.42 26.25
C VAL A 478 10.04 15.00 24.83
N GLU A 479 9.29 16.08 24.53
CA GLU A 479 9.40 16.77 23.24
C GLU A 479 10.79 17.37 22.99
N THR A 480 11.44 17.87 24.03
CA THR A 480 12.81 18.42 23.94
C THR A 480 13.81 17.32 23.65
N VAL A 481 13.73 16.19 24.35
CA VAL A 481 14.57 15.01 24.11
C VAL A 481 14.37 14.48 22.70
N GLN A 482 13.12 14.43 22.21
CA GLN A 482 12.83 14.03 20.83
C GLN A 482 13.47 14.96 19.80
N LYS A 483 13.40 16.27 20.01
CA LYS A 483 14.07 17.26 19.15
C LYS A 483 15.60 17.11 19.14
N TRP A 484 16.17 16.72 20.26
CA TRP A 484 17.62 16.45 20.38
C TRP A 484 17.99 15.11 19.73
N GLY A 485 17.21 14.05 19.97
CA GLY A 485 17.39 12.73 19.35
C GLY A 485 17.21 12.75 17.84
N GLY A 486 16.32 13.57 17.29
CA GLY A 486 16.17 13.79 15.84
C GLY A 486 17.37 14.51 15.19
N LYS A 487 18.26 15.12 15.96
CA LYS A 487 19.54 15.66 15.48
C LYS A 487 20.68 14.63 15.51
N LEU A 488 20.54 13.58 16.31
CA LEU A 488 21.42 12.41 16.31
C LEU A 488 20.79 11.37 15.38
N LYS A 489 21.10 11.47 14.07
CA LYS A 489 20.82 10.39 13.13
C LYS A 489 21.71 9.21 13.51
N PHE A 490 21.10 8.15 14.06
CA PHE A 490 21.63 6.80 13.99
C PHE A 490 21.13 6.09 12.73
#